data_a4b3897d06f006e553133ffc3e996cfe
#
_entry.id   a4b3897d06f006e553133ffc3e996cfe
#
_cell.length_a   1.000
_cell.length_b   1.000
_cell.length_c   1.000
_cell.angle_alpha   90.00
_cell.angle_beta   90.00
_cell.angle_gamma   90.00
#
_symmetry.space_group_name_H-M   'P 1'
#
loop_
_entity.id
_entity.type
_entity.pdbx_description
1 polymer ?
#
loop_
_entity_poly.entity_id
_entity_poly.type
_entity_poly.pdbx_seq_one_letter_code
_entity_poly.pdbx_strand_id
1 'polypeptide(L)'
;MISNQRLYTWPKIIVTIMSKLALIYSGQPRHLRECHENHIKNFYQEGWDVDVFAHVWYDKSWVGAYFWDQYKDRGRWDAELIPYMEENWKPKALEFEEPKEFESDWQPDPRFPHPVNIIISMFYSLEEANNLKKKYEEDNGFKYDCVVRLRTDEFFYNDIGNLSSYDLDTINVLQEFAHLDYGINDHFAFGRSDLMDKYLSVCSNLSTIIEEGAAINPETLIGWNAQKHHKLPVSKYDFGYRLWRDM
;
A
#
# COMPACT_ATOMS: atom_id res chain seq x y z
N MET A 1 -47.70 47.42 -25.77
CA MET A 1 -47.62 46.34 -24.78
C MET A 1 -46.18 45.81 -24.78
N ILE A 2 -45.40 46.15 -23.74
CA ILE A 2 -43.99 45.73 -23.61
C ILE A 2 -44.03 44.50 -22.70
N SER A 3 -43.67 43.34 -23.25
CA SER A 3 -43.59 42.08 -22.47
C SER A 3 -42.30 42.06 -21.68
N ASN A 4 -42.42 42.12 -20.34
CA ASN A 4 -41.31 41.95 -19.42
C ASN A 4 -40.99 40.45 -19.31
N GLN A 5 -40.03 39.92 -20.05
CA GLN A 5 -39.47 38.61 -19.80
C GLN A 5 -38.48 38.70 -18.64
N ARG A 6 -38.79 38.05 -17.51
CA ARG A 6 -37.84 37.82 -16.40
C ARG A 6 -36.97 36.62 -16.76
N LEU A 7 -35.69 36.83 -16.99
CA LEU A 7 -34.71 35.77 -17.10
C LEU A 7 -34.33 35.30 -15.66
N TYR A 8 -34.72 34.07 -15.32
CA TYR A 8 -34.28 33.46 -14.09
C TYR A 8 -32.95 32.72 -14.33
N THR A 9 -31.88 33.23 -13.74
CA THR A 9 -30.59 32.53 -13.69
C THR A 9 -30.59 31.61 -12.49
N TRP A 10 -30.70 30.32 -12.72
CA TRP A 10 -30.52 29.31 -11.69
C TRP A 10 -29.04 29.26 -11.31
N PRO A 11 -28.70 29.15 -9.99
CA PRO A 11 -27.32 28.94 -9.59
C PRO A 11 -26.85 27.60 -10.19
N LYS A 12 -25.70 27.64 -10.89
CA LYS A 12 -25.03 26.41 -11.34
C LYS A 12 -24.64 25.61 -10.09
N ILE A 13 -25.29 24.46 -9.89
CA ILE A 13 -24.81 23.48 -8.92
C ILE A 13 -23.49 22.97 -9.46
N ILE A 14 -22.39 23.40 -8.86
CA ILE A 14 -21.07 22.82 -9.10
C ILE A 14 -21.05 21.51 -8.35
N VAL A 15 -21.28 20.41 -9.05
CA VAL A 15 -21.01 19.08 -8.51
C VAL A 15 -19.49 18.90 -8.57
N THR A 16 -18.81 19.03 -7.45
CA THR A 16 -17.40 18.67 -7.36
C THR A 16 -17.33 17.15 -7.41
N ILE A 17 -16.86 16.61 -8.53
CA ILE A 17 -16.57 15.17 -8.62
C ILE A 17 -15.26 14.99 -7.84
N MET A 18 -15.33 14.27 -6.72
CA MET A 18 -14.14 13.87 -5.96
C MET A 18 -13.45 12.72 -6.68
N SER A 19 -12.13 12.78 -6.76
CA SER A 19 -11.32 11.66 -7.22
C SER A 19 -11.31 10.55 -6.17
N LYS A 20 -11.24 9.30 -6.60
CA LYS A 20 -11.27 8.14 -5.71
C LYS A 20 -9.87 7.66 -5.38
N LEU A 21 -9.58 7.56 -4.08
CA LEU A 21 -8.31 7.09 -3.55
C LEU A 21 -8.50 5.78 -2.78
N ALA A 22 -7.73 4.75 -3.11
CA ALA A 22 -7.62 3.55 -2.29
C ALA A 22 -6.33 3.55 -1.49
N LEU A 23 -6.42 3.34 -0.18
CA LEU A 23 -5.30 3.02 0.68
C LEU A 23 -5.25 1.52 0.91
N ILE A 24 -4.11 0.90 0.58
CA ILE A 24 -3.89 -0.55 0.72
C ILE A 24 -2.86 -0.81 1.81
N TYR A 25 -3.29 -1.50 2.87
CA TYR A 25 -2.42 -1.94 3.97
C TYR A 25 -2.24 -3.45 3.94
N SER A 26 -1.02 -3.91 4.22
CA SER A 26 -0.71 -5.34 4.21
C SER A 26 0.32 -5.75 5.26
N GLY A 27 0.29 -7.01 5.66
CA GLY A 27 1.26 -7.62 6.56
C GLY A 27 0.84 -7.58 8.02
N GLN A 28 1.80 -7.53 8.93
CA GLN A 28 1.53 -7.47 10.37
C GLN A 28 1.07 -6.06 10.76
N PRO A 29 -0.01 -5.89 11.54
CA PRO A 29 -0.56 -4.58 11.93
C PRO A 29 0.25 -3.92 13.06
N ARG A 30 1.56 -3.71 12.80
CA ARG A 30 2.50 -3.12 13.76
C ARG A 30 2.29 -1.62 13.84
N HIS A 31 2.39 -1.05 15.06
CA HIS A 31 2.40 0.39 15.30
C HIS A 31 1.29 1.19 14.58
N LEU A 32 0.20 0.49 14.23
CA LEU A 32 -0.88 1.09 13.44
C LEU A 32 -1.54 2.28 14.13
N ARG A 33 -1.59 2.29 15.48
CA ARG A 33 -2.20 3.41 16.22
C ARG A 33 -1.31 4.64 16.21
N GLU A 34 0.00 4.42 16.37
CA GLU A 34 1.01 5.48 16.41
C GLU A 34 1.14 6.17 15.07
N CYS A 35 0.97 5.44 13.96
CA CYS A 35 1.10 5.98 12.61
C CYS A 35 -0.23 6.50 12.02
N HIS A 36 -1.38 6.13 12.58
CA HIS A 36 -2.69 6.39 11.98
C HIS A 36 -2.95 7.89 11.72
N GLU A 37 -2.73 8.76 12.72
CA GLU A 37 -2.92 10.20 12.54
C GLU A 37 -2.00 10.80 11.47
N ASN A 38 -0.77 10.25 11.36
CA ASN A 38 0.17 10.66 10.33
C ASN A 38 -0.33 10.26 8.93
N HIS A 39 -0.91 9.06 8.79
CA HIS A 39 -1.51 8.62 7.54
C HIS A 39 -2.76 9.44 7.18
N ILE A 40 -3.63 9.73 8.14
CA ILE A 40 -4.78 10.64 7.92
C ILE A 40 -4.28 11.99 7.39
N LYS A 41 -3.30 12.60 8.06
CA LYS A 41 -2.75 13.90 7.65
C LYS A 41 -2.23 13.89 6.22
N ASN A 42 -1.58 12.81 5.80
CA ASN A 42 -0.93 12.75 4.49
C ASN A 42 -1.86 12.30 3.35
N PHE A 43 -2.90 11.48 3.62
CA PHE A 43 -3.67 10.84 2.56
C PHE A 43 -5.15 11.24 2.51
N TYR A 44 -5.75 11.77 3.60
CA TYR A 44 -7.12 12.28 3.56
C TYR A 44 -7.12 13.75 3.13
N GLN A 45 -6.79 13.95 1.87
CA GLN A 45 -6.61 15.27 1.28
C GLN A 45 -7.90 15.78 0.65
N GLU A 46 -8.05 17.11 0.56
CA GLU A 46 -9.18 17.75 -0.12
C GLU A 46 -9.25 17.31 -1.59
N GLY A 47 -10.44 17.00 -2.07
CA GLY A 47 -10.68 16.53 -3.44
C GLY A 47 -10.62 15.00 -3.61
N TRP A 48 -10.27 14.25 -2.56
CA TRP A 48 -10.22 12.80 -2.59
C TRP A 48 -11.29 12.14 -1.73
N ASP A 49 -11.98 11.15 -2.30
CA ASP A 49 -12.85 10.20 -1.58
C ASP A 49 -12.02 8.97 -1.26
N VAL A 50 -11.72 8.74 0.04
CA VAL A 50 -10.71 7.79 0.49
C VAL A 50 -11.36 6.52 1.01
N ASP A 51 -11.02 5.41 0.39
CA ASP A 51 -11.41 4.05 0.82
C ASP A 51 -10.19 3.27 1.28
N VAL A 52 -10.36 2.41 2.30
CA VAL A 52 -9.29 1.60 2.89
C VAL A 52 -9.54 0.13 2.61
N PHE A 53 -8.47 -0.58 2.25
CA PHE A 53 -8.40 -2.03 2.08
C PHE A 53 -7.23 -2.58 2.88
N ALA A 54 -7.43 -3.69 3.57
CA ALA A 54 -6.36 -4.28 4.35
C ALA A 54 -6.42 -5.80 4.36
N HIS A 55 -5.26 -6.43 4.19
CA HIS A 55 -5.03 -7.82 4.53
C HIS A 55 -3.94 -7.90 5.58
N VAL A 56 -4.23 -8.47 6.74
CA VAL A 56 -3.30 -8.49 7.87
C VAL A 56 -3.12 -9.89 8.44
N TRP A 57 -1.89 -10.18 8.81
CA TRP A 57 -1.57 -11.38 9.57
C TRP A 57 -1.92 -11.16 11.04
N TYR A 58 -2.78 -12.00 11.60
CA TYR A 58 -3.18 -11.91 12.98
C TYR A 58 -3.47 -13.28 13.57
N ASP A 59 -2.81 -13.61 14.68
CA ASP A 59 -3.06 -14.79 15.46
C ASP A 59 -3.37 -14.39 16.91
N LYS A 60 -4.49 -14.84 17.43
CA LYS A 60 -4.91 -14.56 18.82
C LYS A 60 -3.90 -15.06 19.85
N SER A 61 -3.14 -16.11 19.54
CA SER A 61 -2.10 -16.62 20.43
C SER A 61 -0.93 -15.66 20.62
N TRP A 62 -0.79 -14.69 19.73
CA TRP A 62 0.27 -13.66 19.82
C TRP A 62 -0.06 -12.51 20.77
N VAL A 63 -1.31 -12.40 21.25
CA VAL A 63 -1.69 -11.34 22.18
C VAL A 63 -0.78 -11.33 23.40
N GLY A 64 -0.16 -10.17 23.66
CA GLY A 64 0.85 -9.99 24.71
C GLY A 64 2.29 -10.32 24.29
N ALA A 65 2.50 -11.01 23.16
CA ALA A 65 3.84 -11.19 22.60
C ALA A 65 4.34 -9.89 21.93
N TYR A 66 5.65 -9.77 21.81
CA TYR A 66 6.25 -8.68 21.03
C TYR A 66 5.97 -8.86 19.52
N PHE A 67 5.86 -7.77 18.79
CA PHE A 67 5.90 -7.84 17.33
C PHE A 67 7.17 -8.56 16.91
N TRP A 68 7.06 -9.34 15.83
CA TRP A 68 8.23 -10.03 15.31
C TRP A 68 9.16 -9.02 14.65
N ASP A 69 10.11 -8.51 15.43
CA ASP A 69 11.24 -7.73 14.98
C ASP A 69 12.44 -7.95 15.91
N GLN A 70 13.61 -7.48 15.50
CA GLN A 70 14.82 -7.56 16.32
C GLN A 70 14.79 -6.60 17.53
N TYR A 71 13.79 -5.72 17.60
CA TYR A 71 13.62 -4.69 18.62
C TYR A 71 12.45 -5.02 19.55
N LYS A 72 12.65 -6.04 20.38
CA LYS A 72 11.63 -6.66 21.25
C LYS A 72 10.87 -5.70 22.19
N ASP A 73 11.40 -4.50 22.40
CA ASP A 73 10.84 -3.54 23.37
C ASP A 73 9.88 -2.50 22.72
N ARG A 74 9.63 -2.58 21.42
CA ARG A 74 8.96 -1.51 20.65
C ARG A 74 7.53 -1.78 20.24
N GLY A 75 6.85 -2.73 20.83
CA GLY A 75 5.43 -2.97 20.62
C GLY A 75 5.01 -4.40 20.83
N ARG A 76 3.75 -4.57 21.17
CA ARG A 76 3.15 -5.86 21.45
C ARG A 76 1.83 -6.00 20.70
N TRP A 77 1.54 -7.26 20.39
CA TRP A 77 0.22 -7.63 19.91
C TRP A 77 -0.81 -7.41 21.02
N ASP A 78 -1.91 -6.78 20.70
CA ASP A 78 -3.04 -6.68 21.61
C ASP A 78 -4.33 -7.17 20.93
N ALA A 79 -5.32 -7.53 21.72
CA ALA A 79 -6.60 -8.04 21.22
C ALA A 79 -7.44 -6.96 20.51
N GLU A 80 -7.11 -5.68 20.72
CA GLU A 80 -7.85 -4.54 20.20
C GLU A 80 -7.32 -4.05 18.84
N LEU A 81 -6.30 -4.68 18.26
CA LEU A 81 -5.74 -4.26 16.96
C LEU A 81 -6.77 -4.34 15.84
N ILE A 82 -7.48 -5.46 15.72
CA ILE A 82 -8.51 -5.64 14.68
C ILE A 82 -9.73 -4.74 14.96
N PRO A 83 -10.33 -4.73 16.18
CA PRO A 83 -11.39 -3.76 16.53
C PRO A 83 -10.99 -2.31 16.26
N TYR A 84 -9.76 -1.93 16.56
CA TYR A 84 -9.26 -0.58 16.28
C TYR A 84 -9.26 -0.27 14.76
N MET A 85 -8.82 -1.21 13.92
CA MET A 85 -8.86 -1.04 12.46
C MET A 85 -10.30 -0.86 11.95
N GLU A 86 -11.21 -1.72 12.41
CA GLU A 86 -12.63 -1.66 12.02
C GLU A 86 -13.29 -0.33 12.42
N GLU A 87 -13.03 0.15 13.63
CA GLU A 87 -13.65 1.37 14.16
C GLU A 87 -13.05 2.65 13.55
N ASN A 88 -11.72 2.71 13.43
CA ASN A 88 -11.02 3.96 13.10
C ASN A 88 -10.70 4.09 11.62
N TRP A 89 -10.38 2.99 10.94
CA TRP A 89 -10.09 3.01 9.51
C TRP A 89 -11.33 2.80 8.64
N LYS A 90 -12.36 2.14 9.19
CA LYS A 90 -13.63 1.83 8.52
C LYS A 90 -13.41 1.25 7.13
N PRO A 91 -12.60 0.19 7.01
CA PRO A 91 -12.19 -0.32 5.71
C PRO A 91 -13.39 -0.81 4.88
N LYS A 92 -13.33 -0.63 3.56
CA LYS A 92 -14.29 -1.21 2.63
C LYS A 92 -14.19 -2.74 2.60
N ALA A 93 -12.96 -3.24 2.77
CA ALA A 93 -12.71 -4.65 3.02
C ALA A 93 -11.48 -4.81 3.92
N LEU A 94 -11.62 -5.68 4.92
CA LEU A 94 -10.58 -6.11 5.84
C LEU A 94 -10.61 -7.62 5.91
N GLU A 95 -9.48 -8.25 5.58
CA GLU A 95 -9.24 -9.65 5.80
C GLU A 95 -8.09 -9.82 6.78
N PHE A 96 -8.28 -10.69 7.76
CA PHE A 96 -7.22 -11.08 8.67
C PHE A 96 -7.13 -12.60 8.71
N GLU A 97 -5.90 -13.08 8.56
CA GLU A 97 -5.59 -14.51 8.53
C GLU A 97 -4.52 -14.87 9.57
N GLU A 98 -4.55 -16.11 10.04
CA GLU A 98 -3.42 -16.69 10.74
C GLU A 98 -2.24 -16.83 9.77
N PRO A 99 -0.99 -16.58 10.22
CA PRO A 99 0.19 -16.71 9.38
C PRO A 99 0.29 -18.09 8.74
N LYS A 100 0.55 -18.09 7.44
CA LYS A 100 0.76 -19.31 6.65
C LYS A 100 2.24 -19.63 6.55
N GLU A 101 2.55 -20.90 6.53
CA GLU A 101 3.88 -21.39 6.14
C GLU A 101 3.97 -21.44 4.62
N PHE A 102 5.06 -20.89 4.08
CA PHE A 102 5.37 -20.92 2.66
C PHE A 102 6.65 -21.72 2.46
N GLU A 103 6.54 -22.84 1.80
CA GLU A 103 7.69 -23.69 1.46
C GLU A 103 8.29 -23.23 0.12
N SER A 104 9.63 -23.25 0.04
CA SER A 104 10.36 -22.92 -1.17
C SER A 104 11.79 -23.47 -1.11
N ASP A 105 12.30 -23.96 -2.23
CA ASP A 105 13.71 -24.35 -2.42
C ASP A 105 14.60 -23.17 -2.85
N TRP A 106 14.03 -21.99 -2.98
CA TRP A 106 14.75 -20.79 -3.38
C TRP A 106 15.72 -20.33 -2.29
N GLN A 107 16.85 -19.76 -2.71
CA GLN A 107 17.85 -19.22 -1.80
C GLN A 107 17.79 -17.70 -1.78
N PRO A 108 17.83 -17.06 -0.60
CA PRO A 108 17.83 -15.62 -0.51
C PRO A 108 19.11 -15.02 -1.12
N ASP A 109 19.03 -13.75 -1.52
CA ASP A 109 20.22 -12.99 -1.88
C ASP A 109 21.22 -12.99 -0.70
N PRO A 110 22.46 -13.49 -0.89
CA PRO A 110 23.42 -13.56 0.21
C PRO A 110 23.83 -12.20 0.79
N ARG A 111 23.58 -11.11 0.06
CA ARG A 111 23.79 -9.73 0.54
C ARG A 111 22.70 -9.31 1.55
N PHE A 112 21.50 -9.91 1.44
CA PHE A 112 20.31 -9.61 2.24
C PHE A 112 19.63 -10.91 2.64
N PRO A 113 20.14 -11.65 3.63
CA PRO A 113 19.74 -13.03 3.93
C PRO A 113 18.42 -13.10 4.71
N HIS A 114 17.36 -12.44 4.20
CA HIS A 114 16.02 -12.61 4.75
C HIS A 114 15.48 -14.00 4.39
N PRO A 115 14.84 -14.70 5.33
CA PRO A 115 14.21 -15.99 5.05
C PRO A 115 13.19 -15.87 3.91
N VAL A 116 13.29 -16.77 2.92
CA VAL A 116 12.47 -16.70 1.69
C VAL A 116 10.98 -16.80 2.01
N ASN A 117 10.59 -17.65 2.96
CA ASN A 117 9.20 -17.77 3.39
C ASN A 117 8.61 -16.45 3.93
N ILE A 118 9.41 -15.60 4.57
CA ILE A 118 9.00 -14.27 5.03
C ILE A 118 8.77 -13.33 3.86
N ILE A 119 9.64 -13.40 2.84
CA ILE A 119 9.50 -12.60 1.61
C ILE A 119 8.21 -13.00 0.86
N ILE A 120 7.96 -14.31 0.72
CA ILE A 120 6.73 -14.81 0.09
C ILE A 120 5.50 -14.37 0.89
N SER A 121 5.53 -14.53 2.22
CA SER A 121 4.44 -14.12 3.12
C SER A 121 4.10 -12.63 2.99
N MET A 122 5.13 -11.78 2.86
CA MET A 122 4.94 -10.34 2.65
C MET A 122 4.24 -10.04 1.32
N PHE A 123 4.70 -10.63 0.21
CA PHE A 123 4.10 -10.42 -1.10
C PHE A 123 2.72 -11.05 -1.24
N TYR A 124 2.48 -12.19 -0.59
CA TYR A 124 1.15 -12.78 -0.51
C TYR A 124 0.16 -11.80 0.14
N SER A 125 0.48 -11.30 1.32
CA SER A 125 -0.40 -10.36 2.02
C SER A 125 -0.62 -9.07 1.22
N LEU A 126 0.40 -8.60 0.51
CA LEU A 126 0.31 -7.42 -0.34
C LEU A 126 -0.65 -7.63 -1.53
N GLU A 127 -0.56 -8.78 -2.18
CA GLU A 127 -1.42 -9.12 -3.32
C GLU A 127 -2.87 -9.38 -2.86
N GLU A 128 -3.09 -10.03 -1.71
CA GLU A 128 -4.42 -10.23 -1.15
C GLU A 128 -5.10 -8.90 -0.79
N ALA A 129 -4.38 -7.95 -0.19
CA ALA A 129 -4.92 -6.61 0.06
C ALA A 129 -5.34 -5.91 -1.25
N ASN A 130 -4.56 -6.05 -2.32
CA ASN A 130 -4.93 -5.54 -3.64
C ASN A 130 -6.12 -6.28 -4.26
N ASN A 131 -6.23 -7.60 -4.05
CA ASN A 131 -7.36 -8.40 -4.52
C ASN A 131 -8.68 -7.96 -3.89
N LEU A 132 -8.69 -7.57 -2.61
CA LEU A 132 -9.84 -6.96 -1.95
C LEU A 132 -10.27 -5.67 -2.65
N LYS A 133 -9.32 -4.79 -2.98
CA LYS A 133 -9.58 -3.56 -3.74
C LYS A 133 -10.11 -3.86 -5.14
N LYS A 134 -9.48 -4.77 -5.88
CA LYS A 134 -9.91 -5.17 -7.24
C LYS A 134 -11.34 -5.70 -7.25
N LYS A 135 -11.65 -6.57 -6.29
CA LYS A 135 -13.00 -7.09 -6.12
C LYS A 135 -14.02 -5.98 -5.87
N TYR A 136 -13.69 -5.02 -4.99
CA TYR A 136 -14.56 -3.90 -4.71
C TYR A 136 -14.78 -3.01 -5.95
N GLU A 137 -13.74 -2.75 -6.75
CA GLU A 137 -13.84 -2.05 -8.03
C GLU A 137 -14.77 -2.77 -9.01
N GLU A 138 -14.61 -4.09 -9.15
CA GLU A 138 -15.47 -4.92 -10.03
C GLU A 138 -16.92 -4.92 -9.59
N ASP A 139 -17.17 -5.15 -8.30
CA ASP A 139 -18.53 -5.19 -7.74
C ASP A 139 -19.27 -3.84 -7.86
N ASN A 140 -18.54 -2.72 -7.92
CA ASN A 140 -19.10 -1.37 -7.98
C ASN A 140 -18.93 -0.68 -9.35
N GLY A 141 -18.28 -1.33 -10.33
CA GLY A 141 -18.21 -0.86 -11.72
C GLY A 141 -17.37 0.41 -11.93
N PHE A 142 -16.30 0.61 -11.17
CA PHE A 142 -15.37 1.75 -11.32
C PHE A 142 -13.91 1.33 -11.10
N LYS A 143 -12.99 2.26 -11.30
CA LYS A 143 -11.57 2.14 -10.91
C LYS A 143 -11.17 3.32 -10.03
N TYR A 144 -10.27 3.09 -9.05
CA TYR A 144 -9.66 4.17 -8.29
C TYR A 144 -8.74 5.01 -9.18
N ASP A 145 -8.83 6.34 -9.03
CA ASP A 145 -7.95 7.28 -9.74
C ASP A 145 -6.51 7.17 -9.24
N CYS A 146 -6.36 6.92 -7.93
CA CYS A 146 -5.08 6.68 -7.28
C CYS A 146 -5.20 5.53 -6.28
N VAL A 147 -4.16 4.71 -6.21
CA VAL A 147 -3.99 3.65 -5.21
C VAL A 147 -2.67 3.90 -4.50
N VAL A 148 -2.69 3.92 -3.17
CA VAL A 148 -1.50 4.07 -2.32
C VAL A 148 -1.29 2.78 -1.54
N ARG A 149 -0.13 2.19 -1.69
CA ARG A 149 0.34 1.08 -0.86
C ARG A 149 1.08 1.63 0.34
N LEU A 150 0.72 1.18 1.52
CA LEU A 150 1.25 1.59 2.81
C LEU A 150 1.54 0.40 3.71
N ARG A 151 2.53 0.56 4.60
CA ARG A 151 2.66 -0.28 5.79
C ARG A 151 1.99 0.41 6.97
N THR A 152 1.55 -0.36 7.95
CA THR A 152 0.93 0.18 9.17
C THR A 152 1.91 0.93 10.07
N ASP A 153 3.21 0.62 9.95
CA ASP A 153 4.31 1.17 10.76
C ASP A 153 5.13 2.26 10.03
N GLU A 154 4.63 2.81 8.92
CA GLU A 154 5.26 3.95 8.23
C GLU A 154 4.90 5.28 8.88
N PHE A 155 5.89 6.15 8.97
CA PHE A 155 5.72 7.51 9.46
C PHE A 155 6.42 8.51 8.54
N PHE A 156 5.68 9.46 8.00
CA PHE A 156 6.19 10.51 7.12
C PHE A 156 6.50 11.77 7.95
N TYR A 157 7.75 12.22 7.92
CA TYR A 157 8.18 13.45 8.60
C TYR A 157 7.80 14.68 7.79
N ASN A 158 7.88 14.57 6.47
CA ASN A 158 7.52 15.62 5.55
C ASN A 158 6.10 15.36 5.05
N ASP A 159 5.40 16.44 4.72
CA ASP A 159 4.16 16.36 3.97
C ASP A 159 4.46 15.81 2.57
N ILE A 160 3.78 14.76 2.17
CA ILE A 160 3.94 14.18 0.83
C ILE A 160 3.36 15.07 -0.28
N GLY A 161 2.67 16.17 0.06
CA GLY A 161 2.00 17.04 -0.89
C GLY A 161 0.70 16.45 -1.43
N ASN A 162 0.07 17.20 -2.33
CA ASN A 162 -1.17 16.75 -2.95
C ASN A 162 -0.90 15.64 -3.98
N LEU A 163 -1.55 14.48 -3.82
CA LEU A 163 -1.40 13.33 -4.74
C LEU A 163 -1.72 13.68 -6.19
N SER A 164 -2.66 14.61 -6.44
CA SER A 164 -2.99 15.04 -7.80
C SER A 164 -1.90 15.88 -8.49
N SER A 165 -0.85 16.28 -7.76
CA SER A 165 0.30 16.99 -8.34
C SER A 165 1.35 16.07 -8.95
N TYR A 166 1.25 14.76 -8.68
CA TYR A 166 2.16 13.76 -9.23
C TYR A 166 1.63 13.16 -10.54
N ASP A 167 2.55 12.65 -11.35
CA ASP A 167 2.18 11.85 -12.51
C ASP A 167 1.71 10.47 -12.05
N LEU A 168 0.40 10.24 -12.08
CA LEU A 168 -0.20 8.96 -11.71
C LEU A 168 -0.11 7.90 -12.82
N ASP A 169 0.33 8.25 -14.02
CA ASP A 169 0.65 7.30 -15.09
C ASP A 169 2.03 6.63 -14.91
N THR A 170 2.66 6.88 -13.76
CA THR A 170 3.88 6.20 -13.29
C THR A 170 3.65 5.56 -11.92
N ILE A 171 4.49 4.57 -11.57
CA ILE A 171 4.58 4.09 -10.18
C ILE A 171 5.52 5.03 -9.43
N ASN A 172 4.97 5.77 -8.48
CA ASN A 172 5.71 6.70 -7.64
C ASN A 172 6.18 5.96 -6.38
N VAL A 173 7.49 5.91 -6.15
CA VAL A 173 8.12 5.17 -5.04
C VAL A 173 9.15 6.02 -4.31
N LEU A 174 9.57 5.53 -3.13
CA LEU A 174 10.70 6.09 -2.40
C LEU A 174 12.02 5.87 -3.14
N GLN A 175 12.94 6.84 -3.03
CA GLN A 175 14.21 6.83 -3.78
C GLN A 175 15.24 5.80 -3.26
N GLU A 176 15.00 5.16 -2.15
CA GLU A 176 15.90 4.19 -1.53
C GLU A 176 16.14 2.95 -2.41
N PHE A 177 17.24 2.23 -2.11
CA PHE A 177 17.65 0.99 -2.78
C PHE A 177 18.00 1.09 -4.28
N ALA A 178 18.26 2.29 -4.79
CA ALA A 178 18.64 2.51 -6.18
C ALA A 178 19.99 1.86 -6.57
N HIS A 179 20.77 1.37 -5.59
CA HIS A 179 22.03 0.66 -5.80
C HIS A 179 21.86 -0.83 -6.14
N LEU A 180 20.65 -1.37 -6.01
CA LEU A 180 20.32 -2.74 -6.41
C LEU A 180 19.82 -2.76 -7.84
N ASP A 181 20.12 -3.87 -8.57
CA ASP A 181 19.58 -4.08 -9.90
C ASP A 181 18.05 -4.07 -9.86
N TYR A 182 17.43 -3.12 -10.53
CA TYR A 182 16.00 -2.83 -10.46
C TYR A 182 15.47 -2.49 -9.05
N GLY A 183 16.33 -2.31 -8.05
CA GLY A 183 15.91 -2.09 -6.67
C GLY A 183 15.06 -0.83 -6.51
N ILE A 184 13.94 -0.98 -5.81
CA ILE A 184 13.07 0.10 -5.36
C ILE A 184 12.63 -0.19 -3.92
N ASN A 185 12.28 0.85 -3.20
CA ASN A 185 11.73 0.67 -1.86
C ASN A 185 10.40 -0.09 -1.92
N ASP A 186 10.27 -1.12 -1.07
CA ASP A 186 9.10 -1.99 -1.01
C ASP A 186 8.04 -1.55 0.00
N HIS A 187 8.27 -0.41 0.71
CA HIS A 187 7.36 0.03 1.78
C HIS A 187 6.21 0.88 1.26
N PHE A 188 6.49 1.82 0.35
CA PHE A 188 5.56 2.82 -0.12
C PHE A 188 5.55 2.93 -1.64
N ALA A 189 4.36 2.98 -2.22
CA ALA A 189 4.17 3.26 -3.63
C ALA A 189 2.77 3.82 -3.90
N PHE A 190 2.63 4.62 -4.95
CA PHE A 190 1.32 5.04 -5.44
C PHE A 190 1.31 5.29 -6.94
N GLY A 191 0.12 5.19 -7.52
CA GLY A 191 -0.14 5.40 -8.92
C GLY A 191 -1.57 5.07 -9.28
N ARG A 192 -1.91 5.12 -10.56
CA ARG A 192 -3.23 4.73 -11.05
C ARG A 192 -3.51 3.25 -10.79
N SER A 193 -4.80 2.90 -10.54
CA SER A 193 -5.20 1.55 -10.12
C SER A 193 -4.68 0.45 -11.03
N ASP A 194 -4.78 0.60 -12.36
CA ASP A 194 -4.34 -0.43 -13.31
C ASP A 194 -2.82 -0.68 -13.33
N LEU A 195 -2.02 0.35 -13.02
CA LEU A 195 -0.57 0.22 -12.87
C LEU A 195 -0.24 -0.43 -11.52
N MET A 196 -0.93 -0.02 -10.46
CA MET A 196 -0.75 -0.59 -9.13
C MET A 196 -1.20 -2.04 -9.06
N ASP A 197 -2.22 -2.46 -9.81
CA ASP A 197 -2.60 -3.88 -9.95
C ASP A 197 -1.45 -4.75 -10.43
N LYS A 198 -0.67 -4.25 -11.41
CA LYS A 198 0.52 -4.94 -11.93
C LYS A 198 1.70 -4.85 -10.96
N TYR A 199 1.92 -3.67 -10.37
CA TYR A 199 2.98 -3.46 -9.39
C TYR A 199 2.86 -4.40 -8.19
N LEU A 200 1.63 -4.60 -7.70
CA LEU A 200 1.32 -5.39 -6.51
C LEU A 200 1.18 -6.91 -6.78
N SER A 201 1.24 -7.37 -8.05
CA SER A 201 1.11 -8.81 -8.42
C SER A 201 2.42 -9.60 -8.28
N VAL A 202 3.26 -9.24 -7.32
CA VAL A 202 4.60 -9.87 -7.15
C VAL A 202 4.48 -11.33 -6.78
N CYS A 203 3.56 -11.68 -5.85
CA CYS A 203 3.42 -13.05 -5.36
C CYS A 203 3.06 -14.03 -6.48
N SER A 204 2.08 -13.67 -7.30
CA SER A 204 1.68 -14.46 -8.49
C SER A 204 2.79 -14.60 -9.53
N ASN A 205 3.73 -13.66 -9.58
CA ASN A 205 4.80 -13.64 -10.57
C ASN A 205 6.14 -14.16 -10.05
N LEU A 206 6.25 -14.55 -8.74
CA LEU A 206 7.53 -14.88 -8.11
C LEU A 206 8.37 -15.89 -8.90
N SER A 207 7.78 -17.03 -9.30
CA SER A 207 8.51 -18.04 -10.07
C SER A 207 9.07 -17.46 -11.38
N THR A 208 8.24 -16.73 -12.12
CA THR A 208 8.63 -16.15 -13.41
C THR A 208 9.75 -15.13 -13.24
N ILE A 209 9.64 -14.19 -12.32
CA ILE A 209 10.65 -13.13 -12.13
C ILE A 209 11.98 -13.68 -11.58
N ILE A 210 11.94 -14.75 -10.78
CA ILE A 210 13.14 -15.45 -10.29
C ILE A 210 13.80 -16.20 -11.46
N GLU A 211 13.03 -16.89 -12.30
CA GLU A 211 13.53 -17.53 -13.51
C GLU A 211 14.11 -16.52 -14.52
N GLU A 212 13.59 -15.31 -14.57
CA GLU A 212 14.16 -14.19 -15.35
C GLU A 212 15.48 -13.65 -14.77
N GLY A 213 15.89 -14.10 -13.57
CA GLY A 213 17.18 -13.79 -12.93
C GLY A 213 17.10 -12.75 -11.82
N ALA A 214 15.91 -12.44 -11.27
CA ALA A 214 15.79 -11.55 -10.13
C ALA A 214 16.46 -12.14 -8.88
N ALA A 215 17.26 -11.35 -8.17
CA ALA A 215 17.79 -11.73 -6.87
C ALA A 215 16.66 -11.73 -5.83
N ILE A 216 16.70 -12.72 -4.92
CA ILE A 216 15.62 -12.92 -3.94
C ILE A 216 15.84 -12.04 -2.72
N ASN A 217 15.43 -10.80 -2.85
CA ASN A 217 15.22 -9.84 -1.77
C ASN A 217 14.01 -8.97 -2.12
N PRO A 218 13.32 -8.39 -1.12
CA PRO A 218 12.07 -7.65 -1.35
C PRO A 218 12.18 -6.54 -2.40
N GLU A 219 13.20 -5.70 -2.27
CA GLU A 219 13.39 -4.50 -3.08
C GLU A 219 13.70 -4.82 -4.54
N THR A 220 14.49 -5.89 -4.79
CA THR A 220 14.76 -6.34 -6.15
C THR A 220 13.55 -7.01 -6.78
N LEU A 221 12.85 -7.89 -6.03
CA LEU A 221 11.70 -8.63 -6.55
C LEU A 221 10.57 -7.69 -7.00
N ILE A 222 10.19 -6.73 -6.14
CA ILE A 222 9.13 -5.78 -6.50
C ILE A 222 9.56 -4.84 -7.62
N GLY A 223 10.81 -4.42 -7.62
CA GLY A 223 11.37 -3.57 -8.67
C GLY A 223 11.49 -4.30 -10.01
N TRP A 224 11.89 -5.57 -10.00
CA TRP A 224 11.94 -6.41 -11.20
C TRP A 224 10.55 -6.66 -11.78
N ASN A 225 9.58 -7.02 -10.91
CA ASN A 225 8.19 -7.16 -11.29
C ASN A 225 7.65 -5.90 -11.98
N ALA A 226 7.92 -4.73 -11.41
CA ALA A 226 7.49 -3.46 -11.99
C ALA A 226 8.21 -3.13 -13.31
N GLN A 227 9.55 -3.04 -13.28
CA GLN A 227 10.32 -2.38 -14.33
C GLN A 227 10.73 -3.33 -15.47
N LYS A 228 11.02 -4.61 -15.17
CA LYS A 228 11.45 -5.58 -16.20
C LYS A 228 10.30 -6.43 -16.70
N HIS A 229 9.55 -7.06 -15.79
CA HIS A 229 8.47 -7.95 -16.15
C HIS A 229 7.29 -7.19 -16.78
N HIS A 230 6.73 -6.21 -16.06
CA HIS A 230 5.57 -5.42 -16.52
C HIS A 230 5.94 -4.17 -17.32
N LYS A 231 7.21 -3.76 -17.35
CA LYS A 231 7.71 -2.55 -18.03
C LYS A 231 6.99 -1.28 -17.64
N LEU A 232 6.66 -1.15 -16.37
CA LEU A 232 5.99 0.02 -15.81
C LEU A 232 6.98 1.19 -15.71
N PRO A 233 6.56 2.41 -16.01
CA PRO A 233 7.34 3.61 -15.68
C PRO A 233 7.38 3.79 -14.16
N VAL A 234 8.55 4.15 -13.63
CA VAL A 234 8.79 4.35 -12.20
C VAL A 234 9.43 5.70 -11.94
N SER A 235 8.81 6.49 -11.08
CA SER A 235 9.33 7.77 -10.59
C SER A 235 9.75 7.63 -9.12
N LYS A 236 10.92 8.18 -8.76
CA LYS A 236 11.51 8.03 -7.42
C LYS A 236 11.56 9.38 -6.71
N TYR A 237 11.10 9.41 -5.46
CA TYR A 237 11.00 10.63 -4.64
C TYR A 237 11.60 10.42 -3.24
N ASP A 238 12.04 11.51 -2.63
CA ASP A 238 12.42 11.55 -1.23
C ASP A 238 11.29 12.21 -0.42
N PHE A 239 10.47 11.40 0.23
CA PHE A 239 9.36 11.86 1.05
C PHE A 239 9.72 12.02 2.54
N GLY A 240 10.95 11.69 2.94
CA GLY A 240 11.38 11.77 4.34
C GLY A 240 10.51 10.91 5.25
N TYR A 241 10.64 9.59 5.16
CA TYR A 241 9.89 8.64 5.97
C TYR A 241 10.82 7.79 6.86
N ARG A 242 10.24 7.13 7.84
CA ARG A 242 10.85 6.01 8.60
C ARG A 242 9.79 5.00 9.00
N LEU A 243 10.24 3.80 9.28
CA LEU A 243 9.41 2.86 10.04
C LEU A 243 9.40 3.28 11.51
N TRP A 244 8.22 3.29 12.13
CA TRP A 244 8.06 3.69 13.55
C TRP A 244 8.98 2.90 14.48
N ARG A 245 9.22 1.64 14.19
CA ARG A 245 10.14 0.78 14.94
C ARG A 245 11.60 1.26 14.95
N ASP A 246 11.99 2.16 14.07
CA ASP A 246 13.34 2.71 13.94
C ASP A 246 13.49 4.06 14.67
N MET A 247 12.41 4.55 15.31
CA MET A 247 12.36 5.76 16.11
C MET A 247 12.48 5.45 17.59
#